data_70ca03633af3d6674634eef3137e9a70
#
_entry.id   70ca03633af3d6674634eef3137e9a70
#
_cell.length_a   1.000
_cell.length_b   1.000
_cell.length_c   1.000
_cell.angle_alpha   90.00
_cell.angle_beta   90.00
_cell.angle_gamma   90.00
#
_symmetry.space_group_name_H-M   'P 1'
#
loop_
_entity.id
_entity.type
_entity.pdbx_description
1 polymer ?
#
loop_
_entity_poly.entity_id
_entity_poly.type
_entity_poly.pdbx_seq_one_letter_code
_entity_poly.pdbx_strand_id
1 'polypeptide(L)'
;EQFQTAFAFPKEAVFGNQAPFDFDVSVKDIYNALRMGATVEVIPKKYFSFPGQLIDYLNDRSVDTIIWAVSALRIVENFKTFEKSVPKYLRLIMFSGEVMPVKVLKYWQEHVKEAQFVNLYGPTEITCNCTYYIVDREFSLTEALPIGRAFRNTQVYLWNSEDGRLVTEPGEVGEICVRGTCLALGYYGNPEKTKEAFTQSPFQNAYEEKVYHTGDLGSYNARGELMFASRRDYQIKHMGHRIELGEVEIAVNALPFIENACCLYDEAEGKIVLFYQAAEECKKEIALGLADYIPKYMFPNRYEYYEKLPMSEHGKIDRVRLKKTLLEKPQKEKV
;
A
#
# COMPACT_ATOMS: atom_id res chain seq x y z
N GLU A 1 -17.23 10.98 9.37
CA GLU A 1 -17.71 10.97 10.75
C GLU A 1 -16.93 9.97 11.62
N GLN A 2 -16.86 8.68 11.24
CA GLN A 2 -16.16 7.66 12.02
C GLN A 2 -14.67 7.96 12.22
N PHE A 3 -14.04 8.52 11.21
CA PHE A 3 -12.63 8.93 11.26
C PHE A 3 -12.39 9.99 12.35
N GLN A 4 -13.24 11.02 12.41
CA GLN A 4 -13.16 12.07 13.44
C GLN A 4 -13.51 11.56 14.85
N THR A 5 -14.33 10.51 14.93
CA THR A 5 -14.64 9.89 16.23
C THR A 5 -13.48 9.05 16.76
N ALA A 6 -12.67 8.48 15.84
CA ALA A 6 -11.55 7.60 16.19
C ALA A 6 -10.30 8.38 16.64
N PHE A 7 -10.13 9.64 16.19
CA PHE A 7 -8.91 10.41 16.42
C PHE A 7 -9.23 11.81 16.97
N ALA A 8 -8.37 12.28 17.88
CA ALA A 8 -8.44 13.63 18.43
C ALA A 8 -7.69 14.61 17.50
N PHE A 9 -8.40 15.17 16.52
CA PHE A 9 -7.82 16.22 15.68
C PHE A 9 -7.64 17.54 16.44
N PRO A 10 -6.61 18.35 16.11
CA PRO A 10 -6.50 19.72 16.60
C PRO A 10 -7.76 20.53 16.28
N LYS A 11 -8.13 21.49 17.14
CA LYS A 11 -9.37 22.25 17.01
C LYS A 11 -9.44 23.10 15.72
N GLU A 12 -8.30 23.64 15.30
CA GLU A 12 -8.12 24.42 14.07
C GLU A 12 -7.12 23.71 13.15
N ALA A 13 -7.37 22.42 12.89
CA ALA A 13 -6.43 21.56 12.18
C ALA A 13 -6.01 22.13 10.82
N VAL A 14 -4.73 21.96 10.48
CA VAL A 14 -4.16 22.26 9.17
C VAL A 14 -3.65 20.96 8.57
N PHE A 15 -4.42 20.42 7.62
CA PHE A 15 -4.08 19.18 6.93
C PHE A 15 -3.06 19.44 5.81
N GLY A 16 -1.93 18.75 5.85
CA GLY A 16 -0.95 18.77 4.76
C GLY A 16 -1.26 17.67 3.74
N ASN A 17 -1.98 17.99 2.68
CA ASN A 17 -2.36 17.02 1.65
C ASN A 17 -1.18 16.66 0.75
N GLN A 18 -0.89 15.37 0.67
CA GLN A 18 0.13 14.77 -0.21
C GLN A 18 -0.48 14.06 -1.42
N ALA A 19 -1.62 13.40 -1.22
CA ALA A 19 -2.22 12.56 -2.24
C ALA A 19 -2.81 13.40 -3.38
N PRO A 20 -2.62 13.02 -4.65
CA PRO A 20 -3.34 13.60 -5.77
C PRO A 20 -4.86 13.44 -5.58
N PHE A 21 -5.65 14.36 -6.15
CA PHE A 21 -7.10 14.36 -5.94
C PHE A 21 -7.84 13.25 -6.69
N ASP A 22 -7.21 12.61 -7.63
CA ASP A 22 -7.66 11.39 -8.31
C ASP A 22 -7.38 10.11 -7.49
N PHE A 23 -6.65 10.22 -6.37
CA PHE A 23 -6.45 9.15 -5.41
C PHE A 23 -7.45 9.26 -4.26
N ASP A 24 -8.07 8.14 -3.87
CA ASP A 24 -9.05 8.07 -2.79
C ASP A 24 -8.51 8.51 -1.42
N VAL A 25 -7.21 8.40 -1.20
CA VAL A 25 -6.55 8.88 0.03
C VAL A 25 -6.82 10.36 0.29
N SER A 26 -6.94 11.18 -0.77
CA SER A 26 -7.18 12.63 -0.68
C SER A 26 -8.53 12.98 -0.04
N VAL A 27 -9.52 12.10 -0.12
CA VAL A 27 -10.86 12.36 0.45
C VAL A 27 -10.81 12.54 1.97
N LYS A 28 -9.80 11.94 2.63
CA LYS A 28 -9.63 12.10 4.09
C LYS A 28 -9.28 13.52 4.47
N ASP A 29 -8.32 14.14 3.78
CA ASP A 29 -7.92 15.52 4.02
C ASP A 29 -9.07 16.46 3.72
N ILE A 30 -9.69 16.32 2.54
CA ILE A 30 -10.75 17.21 2.04
C ILE A 30 -11.98 17.14 2.93
N TYR A 31 -12.56 15.95 3.14
CA TYR A 31 -13.83 15.84 3.85
C TYR A 31 -13.72 16.02 5.36
N ASN A 32 -12.57 15.69 5.98
CA ASN A 32 -12.36 16.01 7.38
C ASN A 32 -12.23 17.53 7.57
N ALA A 33 -11.47 18.21 6.71
CA ALA A 33 -11.33 19.65 6.78
C ALA A 33 -12.67 20.37 6.56
N LEU A 34 -13.44 20.00 5.54
CA LEU A 34 -14.78 20.56 5.29
C LEU A 34 -15.72 20.38 6.49
N ARG A 35 -15.74 19.20 7.09
CA ARG A 35 -16.60 18.91 8.25
C ARG A 35 -16.19 19.69 9.50
N MET A 36 -14.91 19.93 9.69
CA MET A 36 -14.36 20.59 10.88
C MET A 36 -14.24 22.10 10.73
N GLY A 37 -14.42 22.65 9.51
CA GLY A 37 -14.05 24.03 9.21
C GLY A 37 -12.54 24.27 9.29
N ALA A 38 -11.75 23.24 9.01
CA ALA A 38 -10.30 23.22 9.07
C ALA A 38 -9.67 23.66 7.74
N THR A 39 -8.35 23.79 7.71
CA THR A 39 -7.58 24.16 6.51
C THR A 39 -7.00 22.93 5.83
N VAL A 40 -6.96 22.93 4.50
CA VAL A 40 -6.18 21.96 3.68
C VAL A 40 -5.09 22.72 2.93
N GLU A 41 -3.85 22.42 3.27
CA GLU A 41 -2.67 22.85 2.52
C GLU A 41 -2.32 21.80 1.46
N VAL A 42 -2.53 22.13 0.19
CA VAL A 42 -2.17 21.26 -0.94
C VAL A 42 -0.68 21.40 -1.20
N ILE A 43 0.10 20.42 -0.75
CA ILE A 43 1.56 20.47 -0.82
C ILE A 43 2.01 20.28 -2.27
N PRO A 44 2.72 21.24 -2.88
CA PRO A 44 3.23 21.10 -4.24
C PRO A 44 4.17 19.90 -4.37
N LYS A 45 3.88 19.03 -5.37
CA LYS A 45 4.60 17.76 -5.61
C LYS A 45 6.14 17.92 -5.62
N LYS A 46 6.65 19.05 -6.09
CA LYS A 46 8.09 19.35 -6.15
C LYS A 46 8.80 19.23 -4.80
N TYR A 47 8.11 19.53 -3.69
CA TYR A 47 8.73 19.49 -2.36
C TYR A 47 9.07 18.07 -1.91
N PHE A 48 8.39 17.05 -2.39
CA PHE A 48 8.76 15.65 -2.10
C PHE A 48 10.08 15.22 -2.77
N SER A 49 10.56 15.99 -3.77
CA SER A 49 11.91 15.81 -4.32
C SER A 49 12.98 16.58 -3.55
N PHE A 50 12.58 17.50 -2.65
CA PHE A 50 13.46 18.33 -1.85
C PHE A 50 13.03 18.32 -0.37
N PRO A 51 13.28 17.24 0.37
CA PRO A 51 12.69 17.01 1.70
C PRO A 51 12.96 18.13 2.72
N GLY A 52 14.10 18.81 2.65
CA GLY A 52 14.38 19.98 3.50
C GLY A 52 13.37 21.11 3.28
N GLN A 53 13.09 21.44 2.02
CA GLN A 53 12.08 22.45 1.67
C GLN A 53 10.66 21.99 2.02
N LEU A 54 10.40 20.67 1.99
CA LEU A 54 9.13 20.10 2.44
C LEU A 54 8.89 20.43 3.92
N ILE A 55 9.88 20.19 4.78
CA ILE A 55 9.74 20.47 6.21
C ILE A 55 9.59 21.97 6.49
N ASP A 56 10.34 22.80 5.78
CA ASP A 56 10.20 24.27 5.90
C ASP A 56 8.80 24.71 5.47
N TYR A 57 8.26 24.15 4.36
CA TYR A 57 6.89 24.42 3.93
C TYR A 57 5.86 23.99 4.99
N LEU A 58 6.00 22.80 5.60
CA LEU A 58 5.09 22.37 6.67
C LEU A 58 5.11 23.34 7.86
N ASN A 59 6.30 23.85 8.22
CA ASN A 59 6.47 24.81 9.28
C ASN A 59 5.86 26.18 8.95
N ASP A 60 6.11 26.70 7.76
CA ASP A 60 5.59 28.00 7.29
C ASP A 60 4.05 28.02 7.22
N ARG A 61 3.45 26.87 6.95
CA ARG A 61 1.99 26.67 6.87
C ARG A 61 1.37 26.16 8.17
N SER A 62 2.18 25.97 9.21
CA SER A 62 1.73 25.44 10.51
C SER A 62 0.95 24.12 10.38
N VAL A 63 1.36 23.25 9.47
CA VAL A 63 0.72 21.95 9.25
C VAL A 63 0.86 21.09 10.50
N ASP A 64 -0.28 20.64 11.04
CA ASP A 64 -0.34 19.84 12.26
C ASP A 64 -0.79 18.38 12.03
N THR A 65 -1.42 18.12 10.90
CA THR A 65 -1.97 16.80 10.55
C THR A 65 -1.54 16.39 9.15
N ILE A 66 -0.99 15.19 9.03
CA ILE A 66 -0.66 14.59 7.72
C ILE A 66 -1.22 13.17 7.63
N ILE A 67 -1.75 12.81 6.45
CA ILE A 67 -2.27 11.47 6.14
C ILE A 67 -1.61 11.03 4.83
N TRP A 68 -0.40 10.49 4.93
CA TRP A 68 0.48 10.28 3.80
C TRP A 68 0.71 8.80 3.47
N ALA A 69 1.16 8.56 2.24
CA ALA A 69 1.73 7.27 1.89
C ALA A 69 3.03 7.03 2.68
N VAL A 70 3.31 5.77 3.03
CA VAL A 70 4.55 5.37 3.71
C VAL A 70 5.79 5.80 2.93
N SER A 71 5.74 5.73 1.59
CA SER A 71 6.82 6.19 0.71
C SER A 71 7.19 7.66 0.92
N ALA A 72 6.24 8.55 1.21
CA ALA A 72 6.52 9.96 1.48
C ALA A 72 7.27 10.14 2.82
N LEU A 73 6.91 9.37 3.85
CA LEU A 73 7.63 9.38 5.14
C LEU A 73 9.03 8.80 4.99
N ARG A 74 9.20 7.77 4.16
CA ARG A 74 10.49 7.14 3.86
C ARG A 74 11.47 8.09 3.17
N ILE A 75 10.98 8.97 2.29
CA ILE A 75 11.83 10.00 1.64
C ILE A 75 12.50 10.87 2.71
N VAL A 76 11.76 11.35 3.69
CA VAL A 76 12.30 12.19 4.79
C VAL A 76 13.37 11.45 5.59
N GLU A 77 13.15 10.16 5.90
CA GLU A 77 14.14 9.32 6.59
C GLU A 77 15.39 9.05 5.75
N ASN A 78 15.22 8.67 4.48
CA ASN A 78 16.33 8.35 3.58
C ASN A 78 17.32 9.52 3.41
N PHE A 79 16.80 10.75 3.38
CA PHE A 79 17.62 11.96 3.27
C PHE A 79 18.07 12.52 4.62
N LYS A 80 17.75 11.87 5.75
CA LYS A 80 18.05 12.33 7.10
C LYS A 80 17.66 13.79 7.32
N THR A 81 16.51 14.16 6.82
CA THR A 81 16.05 15.55 6.69
C THR A 81 16.00 16.27 8.04
N PHE A 82 15.65 15.55 9.12
CA PHE A 82 15.50 16.13 10.45
C PHE A 82 16.82 16.54 11.12
N GLU A 83 17.95 16.15 10.57
CA GLU A 83 19.24 16.72 11.00
C GLU A 83 19.37 18.21 10.67
N LYS A 84 18.56 18.72 9.72
CA LYS A 84 18.57 20.13 9.28
C LYS A 84 17.34 20.91 9.70
N SER A 85 16.17 20.34 9.56
CA SER A 85 14.88 20.97 9.86
C SER A 85 13.89 19.95 10.36
N VAL A 86 13.16 20.26 11.45
CA VAL A 86 12.19 19.38 12.09
C VAL A 86 10.79 20.01 12.01
N PRO A 87 9.72 19.25 11.77
CA PRO A 87 8.36 19.75 11.83
C PRO A 87 8.01 20.22 13.24
N LYS A 88 7.58 21.48 13.40
CA LYS A 88 7.30 22.10 14.69
C LYS A 88 5.87 21.90 15.17
N TYR A 89 4.95 21.77 14.22
CA TYR A 89 3.51 21.81 14.51
C TYR A 89 2.83 20.45 14.40
N LEU A 90 3.46 19.45 13.80
CA LEU A 90 2.85 18.12 13.62
C LEU A 90 2.43 17.51 14.98
N ARG A 91 1.16 17.12 15.04
CA ARG A 91 0.53 16.46 16.19
C ARG A 91 -0.07 15.12 15.82
N LEU A 92 -0.44 14.93 14.53
CA LEU A 92 -1.07 13.72 14.05
C LEU A 92 -0.43 13.29 12.72
N ILE A 93 0.22 12.14 12.75
CA ILE A 93 0.92 11.55 11.60
C ILE A 93 0.29 10.21 11.30
N MET A 94 -0.50 10.17 10.24
CA MET A 94 -1.15 8.96 9.76
C MET A 94 -0.51 8.50 8.47
N PHE A 95 -0.38 7.20 8.30
CA PHE A 95 0.23 6.62 7.11
C PHE A 95 -0.51 5.36 6.66
N SER A 96 -0.49 5.14 5.36
CA SER A 96 -1.15 3.99 4.73
C SER A 96 -0.50 3.63 3.38
N GLY A 97 -1.02 2.59 2.77
CA GLY A 97 -0.67 2.22 1.39
C GLY A 97 0.45 1.19 1.29
N GLU A 98 1.35 1.12 2.26
CA GLU A 98 2.47 0.16 2.29
C GLU A 98 2.73 -0.28 3.73
N VAL A 99 3.49 -1.36 3.90
CA VAL A 99 3.98 -1.76 5.22
C VAL A 99 5.00 -0.71 5.71
N MET A 100 4.77 -0.15 6.89
CA MET A 100 5.67 0.82 7.51
C MET A 100 6.91 0.12 8.08
N PRO A 101 8.12 0.39 7.57
CA PRO A 101 9.35 -0.09 8.21
C PRO A 101 9.54 0.58 9.58
N VAL A 102 9.79 -0.23 10.61
CA VAL A 102 9.98 0.30 11.97
C VAL A 102 11.13 1.29 12.06
N LYS A 103 12.17 1.13 11.23
CA LYS A 103 13.27 2.10 11.14
C LYS A 103 12.77 3.50 10.77
N VAL A 104 11.87 3.59 9.78
CA VAL A 104 11.27 4.87 9.36
C VAL A 104 10.40 5.44 10.46
N LEU A 105 9.56 4.61 11.08
CA LEU A 105 8.72 5.01 12.20
C LEU A 105 9.55 5.58 13.36
N LYS A 106 10.60 4.87 13.80
CA LYS A 106 11.50 5.32 14.88
C LYS A 106 12.16 6.64 14.56
N TYR A 107 12.66 6.82 13.33
CA TYR A 107 13.26 8.08 12.91
C TYR A 107 12.28 9.26 13.07
N TRP A 108 11.03 9.08 12.69
CA TRP A 108 10.01 10.11 12.88
C TRP A 108 9.67 10.33 14.36
N GLN A 109 9.50 9.25 15.14
CA GLN A 109 9.17 9.33 16.58
C GLN A 109 10.27 10.02 17.41
N GLU A 110 11.52 9.79 17.08
CA GLU A 110 12.68 10.42 17.75
C GLU A 110 12.70 11.95 17.59
N HIS A 111 12.22 12.44 16.44
CA HIS A 111 12.30 13.87 16.12
C HIS A 111 10.96 14.61 16.30
N VAL A 112 9.83 13.92 16.20
CA VAL A 112 8.48 14.51 16.34
C VAL A 112 7.76 13.85 17.52
N LYS A 113 8.29 14.07 18.72
CA LYS A 113 7.88 13.37 19.97
C LYS A 113 6.45 13.63 20.39
N GLU A 114 5.90 14.79 20.05
CA GLU A 114 4.55 15.22 20.44
C GLU A 114 3.45 14.67 19.51
N ALA A 115 3.83 14.03 18.41
CA ALA A 115 2.87 13.53 17.45
C ALA A 115 2.35 12.13 17.80
N GLN A 116 1.06 11.92 17.59
CA GLN A 116 0.47 10.59 17.56
C GLN A 116 0.69 9.97 16.19
N PHE A 117 1.14 8.73 16.17
CA PHE A 117 1.36 7.95 14.93
C PHE A 117 0.25 6.94 14.75
N VAL A 118 -0.29 6.85 13.53
CA VAL A 118 -1.40 5.94 13.22
C VAL A 118 -1.14 5.19 11.91
N ASN A 119 -1.13 3.87 11.99
CA ASN A 119 -1.11 3.01 10.81
C ASN A 119 -2.54 2.77 10.34
N LEU A 120 -2.82 3.06 9.07
CA LEU A 120 -4.12 2.90 8.45
C LEU A 120 -4.05 1.82 7.37
N TYR A 121 -5.07 0.97 7.28
CA TYR A 121 -5.15 -0.06 6.25
C TYR A 121 -6.52 -0.05 5.58
N GLY A 122 -6.51 -0.27 4.27
CA GLY A 122 -7.68 -0.51 3.45
C GLY A 122 -7.42 -0.31 1.96
N PRO A 123 -8.10 -1.06 1.10
CA PRO A 123 -8.12 -0.83 -0.35
C PRO A 123 -9.16 0.21 -0.76
N THR A 124 -9.11 0.67 -2.00
CA THR A 124 -10.02 1.66 -2.58
C THR A 124 -11.47 1.20 -2.57
N GLU A 125 -11.72 -0.11 -2.72
CA GLU A 125 -13.04 -0.71 -2.76
C GLU A 125 -13.83 -0.60 -1.44
N ILE A 126 -13.16 -0.18 -0.36
CA ILE A 126 -13.80 0.08 0.94
C ILE A 126 -13.65 1.56 1.37
N THR A 127 -13.44 2.45 0.43
CA THR A 127 -13.34 3.90 0.67
C THR A 127 -12.16 4.26 1.60
N CYS A 128 -10.95 4.04 1.13
CA CYS A 128 -9.63 4.34 1.72
C CYS A 128 -9.16 3.40 2.82
N ASN A 129 -9.84 3.37 3.97
CA ASN A 129 -9.35 2.62 5.12
C ASN A 129 -10.50 2.00 5.92
N CYS A 130 -10.35 0.72 6.26
CA CYS A 130 -11.28 -0.03 7.10
C CYS A 130 -10.75 -0.29 8.51
N THR A 131 -9.43 -0.25 8.70
CA THR A 131 -8.82 -0.43 10.03
C THR A 131 -7.77 0.65 10.32
N TYR A 132 -7.46 0.77 11.60
CA TYR A 132 -6.41 1.64 12.11
C TYR A 132 -5.73 1.03 13.33
N TYR A 133 -4.45 1.37 13.49
CA TYR A 133 -3.66 1.06 14.67
C TYR A 133 -2.98 2.34 15.18
N ILE A 134 -3.28 2.75 16.41
CA ILE A 134 -2.56 3.83 17.09
C ILE A 134 -1.29 3.23 17.65
N VAL A 135 -0.14 3.79 17.27
CA VAL A 135 1.16 3.30 17.74
C VAL A 135 1.35 3.72 19.19
N ASP A 136 1.09 2.79 20.10
CA ASP A 136 1.08 3.00 21.55
C ASP A 136 2.20 2.26 22.30
N ARG A 137 3.08 1.57 21.55
CA ARG A 137 4.22 0.81 22.10
C ARG A 137 5.45 0.91 21.20
N GLU A 138 6.58 0.48 21.71
CA GLU A 138 7.79 0.31 20.91
C GLU A 138 7.76 -0.99 20.10
N PHE A 139 8.39 -0.95 18.95
CA PHE A 139 8.54 -2.07 18.02
C PHE A 139 10.03 -2.35 17.80
N SER A 140 10.41 -3.62 17.72
CA SER A 140 11.73 -4.01 17.28
C SER A 140 11.88 -3.78 15.76
N LEU A 141 13.11 -3.64 15.25
CA LEU A 141 13.35 -3.34 13.83
C LEU A 141 12.81 -4.41 12.86
N THR A 142 12.64 -5.62 13.35
CA THR A 142 12.15 -6.78 12.58
C THR A 142 10.66 -7.06 12.80
N GLU A 143 10.00 -6.31 13.67
CA GLU A 143 8.57 -6.49 13.97
C GLU A 143 7.72 -5.74 12.94
N ALA A 144 6.60 -6.33 12.55
CA ALA A 144 5.62 -5.64 11.72
C ALA A 144 4.60 -4.89 12.60
N LEU A 145 4.16 -3.70 12.14
CA LEU A 145 3.06 -3.00 12.79
C LEU A 145 1.73 -3.70 12.51
N PRO A 146 0.84 -3.80 13.52
CA PRO A 146 -0.53 -4.21 13.29
C PRO A 146 -1.24 -3.26 12.30
N ILE A 147 -2.19 -3.79 11.54
CA ILE A 147 -3.20 -2.97 10.85
C ILE A 147 -4.40 -2.66 11.75
N GLY A 148 -4.40 -3.24 12.92
CA GLY A 148 -5.17 -2.85 14.09
C GLY A 148 -6.62 -3.28 14.09
N ARG A 149 -7.56 -2.37 14.36
CA ARG A 149 -8.99 -2.63 14.53
C ARG A 149 -9.85 -1.86 13.53
N ALA A 150 -11.03 -2.40 13.25
CA ALA A 150 -11.99 -1.78 12.34
C ALA A 150 -12.55 -0.44 12.87
N PHE A 151 -12.86 0.48 11.95
CA PHE A 151 -13.67 1.65 12.25
C PHE A 151 -15.11 1.25 12.62
N ARG A 152 -15.82 2.11 13.33
CA ARG A 152 -17.25 1.91 13.59
C ARG A 152 -18.02 1.81 12.27
N ASN A 153 -19.09 1.02 12.27
CA ASN A 153 -19.89 0.69 11.07
C ASN A 153 -19.13 -0.09 9.99
N THR A 154 -17.93 -0.60 10.32
CA THR A 154 -17.14 -1.48 9.48
C THR A 154 -16.83 -2.73 10.28
N GLN A 155 -16.97 -3.88 9.65
CA GLN A 155 -16.55 -5.15 10.23
C GLN A 155 -15.45 -5.73 9.34
N VAL A 156 -14.36 -6.13 9.98
CA VAL A 156 -13.22 -6.77 9.33
C VAL A 156 -12.97 -8.08 10.03
N TYR A 157 -12.83 -9.15 9.26
CA TYR A 157 -12.62 -10.49 9.77
C TYR A 157 -11.73 -11.28 8.81
N LEU A 158 -11.17 -12.37 9.30
CA LEU A 158 -10.37 -13.29 8.51
C LEU A 158 -11.23 -14.49 8.10
N TRP A 159 -11.17 -14.84 6.81
CA TRP A 159 -11.94 -15.92 6.22
C TRP A 159 -11.03 -16.98 5.61
N ASN A 160 -11.22 -18.23 6.00
CA ASN A 160 -10.64 -19.36 5.32
C ASN A 160 -11.59 -19.83 4.23
N SER A 161 -11.23 -19.60 2.95
CA SER A 161 -12.07 -19.94 1.79
C SER A 161 -12.13 -21.45 1.52
N GLU A 162 -11.14 -22.23 1.99
CA GLU A 162 -11.09 -23.69 1.79
C GLU A 162 -12.09 -24.40 2.70
N ASP A 163 -12.15 -23.98 3.96
CA ASP A 163 -13.01 -24.59 4.97
C ASP A 163 -14.36 -23.85 5.12
N GLY A 164 -14.52 -22.68 4.52
CA GLY A 164 -15.71 -21.84 4.64
C GLY A 164 -15.96 -21.37 6.09
N ARG A 165 -14.93 -20.97 6.83
CA ARG A 165 -15.02 -20.59 8.24
C ARG A 165 -14.26 -19.31 8.59
N LEU A 166 -14.64 -18.72 9.72
CA LEU A 166 -13.86 -17.65 10.33
C LEU A 166 -12.53 -18.18 10.85
N VAL A 167 -11.49 -17.37 10.70
CA VAL A 167 -10.18 -17.57 11.33
C VAL A 167 -10.12 -16.68 12.57
N THR A 168 -9.95 -17.31 13.74
CA THR A 168 -9.90 -16.63 15.05
C THR A 168 -8.64 -16.96 15.84
N GLU A 169 -7.99 -18.08 15.50
CA GLU A 169 -6.82 -18.53 16.23
C GLU A 169 -5.58 -17.68 15.92
N PRO A 170 -4.81 -17.24 16.91
CA PRO A 170 -3.59 -16.50 16.69
C PRO A 170 -2.59 -17.26 15.82
N GLY A 171 -2.04 -16.53 14.81
CA GLY A 171 -1.08 -17.07 13.85
C GLY A 171 -1.70 -17.83 12.68
N GLU A 172 -2.99 -18.18 12.72
CA GLU A 172 -3.67 -18.75 11.56
C GLU A 172 -3.93 -17.67 10.52
N VAL A 173 -3.65 -17.99 9.23
CA VAL A 173 -3.79 -17.05 8.11
C VAL A 173 -5.14 -17.23 7.45
N GLY A 174 -5.82 -16.10 7.18
CA GLY A 174 -7.05 -16.03 6.40
C GLY A 174 -7.10 -14.80 5.51
N GLU A 175 -8.03 -14.80 4.56
CA GLU A 175 -8.28 -13.62 3.73
C GLU A 175 -8.96 -12.54 4.57
N ILE A 176 -8.47 -11.30 4.45
CA ILE A 176 -9.10 -10.13 5.07
C ILE A 176 -10.37 -9.81 4.30
N CYS A 177 -11.52 -9.96 4.95
CA CYS A 177 -12.83 -9.64 4.40
C CYS A 177 -13.44 -8.45 5.12
N VAL A 178 -14.12 -7.58 4.37
CA VAL A 178 -14.67 -6.34 4.89
C VAL A 178 -16.15 -6.23 4.55
N ARG A 179 -16.97 -5.85 5.53
CA ARG A 179 -18.38 -5.48 5.31
C ARG A 179 -18.73 -4.22 6.09
N GLY A 180 -19.77 -3.52 5.63
CA GLY A 180 -20.27 -2.31 6.26
C GLY A 180 -20.52 -1.17 5.28
N THR A 181 -20.77 0.01 5.81
CA THR A 181 -21.16 1.19 5.02
C THR A 181 -20.03 1.81 4.21
N CYS A 182 -18.81 1.31 4.37
CA CYS A 182 -17.61 1.77 3.65
C CYS A 182 -17.44 1.14 2.27
N LEU A 183 -18.21 0.08 1.94
CA LEU A 183 -18.03 -0.64 0.68
C LEU A 183 -18.44 0.21 -0.52
N ALA A 184 -17.63 0.14 -1.58
CA ALA A 184 -18.02 0.61 -2.91
C ALA A 184 -19.21 -0.22 -3.47
N LEU A 185 -19.89 0.32 -4.45
CA LEU A 185 -20.99 -0.38 -5.12
C LEU A 185 -20.50 -1.55 -5.99
N GLY A 186 -19.24 -1.46 -6.44
CA GLY A 186 -18.57 -2.42 -7.31
C GLY A 186 -17.65 -1.73 -8.32
N TYR A 187 -17.19 -2.47 -9.31
CA TYR A 187 -16.35 -1.97 -10.39
C TYR A 187 -17.20 -1.46 -11.55
N TYR A 188 -17.00 -0.19 -11.93
CA TYR A 188 -17.74 0.42 -13.02
C TYR A 188 -17.50 -0.31 -14.35
N GLY A 189 -18.59 -0.65 -15.04
CA GLY A 189 -18.54 -1.37 -16.33
C GLY A 189 -18.05 -2.83 -16.24
N ASN A 190 -17.80 -3.37 -15.03
CA ASN A 190 -17.35 -4.75 -14.87
C ASN A 190 -18.17 -5.52 -13.81
N PRO A 191 -19.37 -5.98 -14.19
CA PRO A 191 -20.28 -6.70 -13.28
C PRO A 191 -19.72 -8.07 -12.86
N GLU A 192 -18.95 -8.74 -13.71
CA GLU A 192 -18.37 -10.05 -13.42
C GLU A 192 -17.34 -9.94 -12.29
N LYS A 193 -16.38 -9.04 -12.43
CA LYS A 193 -15.38 -8.76 -11.38
C LYS A 193 -16.05 -8.24 -10.09
N THR A 194 -17.12 -7.46 -10.23
CA THR A 194 -17.90 -7.00 -9.06
C THR A 194 -18.51 -8.17 -8.31
N LYS A 195 -19.14 -9.11 -9.01
CA LYS A 195 -19.77 -10.29 -8.41
C LYS A 195 -18.76 -11.24 -7.76
N GLU A 196 -17.56 -11.31 -8.32
CA GLU A 196 -16.45 -12.12 -7.78
C GLU A 196 -15.92 -11.52 -6.47
N ALA A 197 -15.67 -10.21 -6.44
CA ALA A 197 -15.04 -9.53 -5.32
C ALA A 197 -16.02 -9.11 -4.19
N PHE A 198 -17.29 -8.84 -4.54
CA PHE A 198 -18.34 -8.42 -3.61
C PHE A 198 -19.43 -9.51 -3.54
N THR A 199 -19.29 -10.40 -2.57
CA THR A 199 -20.18 -11.56 -2.41
C THR A 199 -21.25 -11.32 -1.35
N GLN A 200 -22.23 -12.22 -1.25
CA GLN A 200 -23.18 -12.23 -0.14
C GLN A 200 -22.46 -12.60 1.17
N SER A 201 -22.82 -11.92 2.25
CA SER A 201 -22.33 -12.22 3.60
C SER A 201 -22.58 -13.69 3.98
N PRO A 202 -21.58 -14.41 4.48
CA PRO A 202 -21.76 -15.79 4.93
C PRO A 202 -22.53 -15.90 6.27
N PHE A 203 -22.76 -14.77 6.96
CA PHE A 203 -23.38 -14.77 8.30
C PHE A 203 -24.91 -14.72 8.27
N GLN A 204 -25.49 -14.37 7.14
CA GLN A 204 -26.95 -14.30 6.98
C GLN A 204 -27.33 -14.34 5.49
N ASN A 205 -28.59 -14.74 5.21
CA ASN A 205 -29.15 -14.80 3.86
C ASN A 205 -30.57 -14.19 3.77
N ALA A 206 -30.99 -13.50 4.84
CA ALA A 206 -32.35 -12.93 4.91
C ALA A 206 -32.48 -11.65 4.06
N TYR A 207 -31.37 -10.97 3.79
CA TYR A 207 -31.29 -9.75 2.96
C TYR A 207 -29.94 -9.68 2.27
N GLU A 208 -29.84 -8.84 1.23
CA GLU A 208 -28.59 -8.61 0.54
C GLU A 208 -27.63 -7.83 1.45
N GLU A 209 -26.54 -8.46 1.85
CA GLU A 209 -25.44 -7.84 2.59
C GLU A 209 -24.13 -8.20 1.91
N LYS A 210 -23.47 -7.21 1.34
CA LYS A 210 -22.21 -7.42 0.62
C LYS A 210 -21.02 -7.51 1.55
N VAL A 211 -20.11 -8.40 1.18
CA VAL A 211 -18.76 -8.54 1.76
C VAL A 211 -17.77 -8.37 0.63
N TYR A 212 -16.77 -7.53 0.85
CA TYR A 212 -15.64 -7.38 -0.06
C TYR A 212 -14.49 -8.31 0.33
N HIS A 213 -14.07 -9.12 -0.62
CA HIS A 213 -12.90 -9.98 -0.55
C HIS A 213 -11.69 -9.21 -1.02
N THR A 214 -10.76 -8.87 -0.09
CA THR A 214 -9.67 -7.95 -0.41
C THR A 214 -8.55 -8.58 -1.24
N GLY A 215 -8.43 -9.91 -1.23
CA GLY A 215 -7.27 -10.63 -1.73
C GLY A 215 -6.03 -10.48 -0.83
N ASP A 216 -6.10 -9.69 0.24
CA ASP A 216 -5.05 -9.56 1.25
C ASP A 216 -5.20 -10.68 2.28
N LEU A 217 -4.09 -11.27 2.68
CA LEU A 217 -4.00 -12.26 3.75
C LEU A 217 -3.55 -11.60 5.05
N GLY A 218 -4.16 -12.02 6.14
CA GLY A 218 -3.83 -11.55 7.48
C GLY A 218 -3.87 -12.66 8.51
N SER A 219 -3.44 -12.35 9.72
CA SER A 219 -3.55 -13.21 10.88
C SER A 219 -3.78 -12.35 12.13
N TYR A 220 -4.26 -12.97 13.21
CA TYR A 220 -4.23 -12.32 14.51
C TYR A 220 -2.93 -12.69 15.23
N ASN A 221 -2.29 -11.70 15.86
CA ASN A 221 -1.16 -12.00 16.75
C ASN A 221 -1.64 -12.46 18.14
N ALA A 222 -0.71 -12.79 19.03
CA ALA A 222 -1.02 -13.24 20.41
C ALA A 222 -1.77 -12.18 21.26
N ARG A 223 -1.83 -10.91 20.81
CA ARG A 223 -2.57 -9.83 21.46
C ARG A 223 -3.96 -9.62 20.85
N GLY A 224 -4.35 -10.44 19.86
CA GLY A 224 -5.58 -10.28 19.11
C GLY A 224 -5.57 -9.09 18.12
N GLU A 225 -4.39 -8.52 17.84
CA GLU A 225 -4.25 -7.44 16.86
C GLU A 225 -4.19 -8.02 15.44
N LEU A 226 -4.92 -7.43 14.50
CA LEU A 226 -4.90 -7.87 13.11
C LEU A 226 -3.60 -7.44 12.44
N MET A 227 -2.91 -8.41 11.85
CA MET A 227 -1.66 -8.26 11.13
C MET A 227 -1.88 -8.46 9.64
N PHE A 228 -1.23 -7.66 8.81
CA PHE A 228 -1.12 -7.94 7.38
C PHE A 228 -0.01 -8.97 7.16
N ALA A 229 -0.28 -10.03 6.40
CA ALA A 229 0.70 -11.08 6.09
C ALA A 229 1.26 -10.96 4.67
N SER A 230 0.39 -10.99 3.67
CA SER A 230 0.78 -10.94 2.25
C SER A 230 -0.44 -10.68 1.37
N ARG A 231 -0.24 -10.76 0.04
CA ARG A 231 -1.36 -10.82 -0.91
C ARG A 231 -1.51 -12.23 -1.50
N ARG A 232 -2.76 -12.59 -1.77
CA ARG A 232 -3.12 -13.86 -2.44
C ARG A 232 -2.76 -13.83 -3.93
N ASP A 233 -2.83 -12.67 -4.54
CA ASP A 233 -2.55 -12.40 -5.95
C ASP A 233 -1.19 -11.72 -6.16
N TYR A 234 -0.84 -11.46 -7.42
CA TYR A 234 0.39 -10.76 -7.80
C TYR A 234 0.28 -9.23 -7.76
N GLN A 235 -0.74 -8.69 -7.10
CA GLN A 235 -0.89 -7.28 -6.91
C GLN A 235 0.08 -6.77 -5.85
N ILE A 236 0.70 -5.63 -6.12
CA ILE A 236 1.68 -5.00 -5.25
C ILE A 236 1.28 -3.56 -4.92
N LYS A 237 1.86 -3.06 -3.83
CA LYS A 237 1.87 -1.63 -3.52
C LYS A 237 3.29 -1.12 -3.71
N HIS A 238 3.49 -0.26 -4.70
CA HIS A 238 4.81 0.26 -5.08
C HIS A 238 4.76 1.78 -5.18
N MET A 239 5.58 2.47 -4.38
CA MET A 239 5.65 3.95 -4.32
C MET A 239 4.27 4.63 -4.13
N GLY A 240 3.40 4.03 -3.32
CA GLY A 240 2.05 4.52 -3.06
C GLY A 240 0.99 4.11 -4.09
N HIS A 241 1.38 3.51 -5.20
CA HIS A 241 0.48 3.01 -6.25
C HIS A 241 0.16 1.52 -6.05
N ARG A 242 -1.09 1.16 -6.31
CA ARG A 242 -1.53 -0.23 -6.42
C ARG A 242 -1.28 -0.69 -7.84
N ILE A 243 -0.46 -1.71 -8.03
CA ILE A 243 -0.02 -2.21 -9.33
C ILE A 243 -0.36 -3.70 -9.44
N GLU A 244 -1.08 -4.04 -10.50
CA GLU A 244 -1.25 -5.43 -10.93
C GLU A 244 -0.03 -5.82 -11.77
N LEU A 245 0.83 -6.70 -11.26
CA LEU A 245 1.98 -7.17 -12.04
C LEU A 245 1.55 -7.84 -13.35
N GLY A 246 0.34 -8.43 -13.37
CA GLY A 246 -0.25 -8.98 -14.58
C GLY A 246 -0.50 -7.94 -15.68
N GLU A 247 -0.85 -6.70 -15.35
CA GLU A 247 -1.01 -5.63 -16.34
C GLU A 247 0.34 -5.26 -16.96
N VAL A 248 1.39 -5.20 -16.15
CA VAL A 248 2.75 -4.98 -16.66
C VAL A 248 3.18 -6.11 -17.60
N GLU A 249 2.89 -7.37 -17.23
CA GLU A 249 3.19 -8.53 -18.07
C GLU A 249 2.45 -8.50 -19.40
N ILE A 250 1.15 -8.14 -19.37
CA ILE A 250 0.34 -8.00 -20.59
C ILE A 250 0.94 -6.93 -21.50
N ALA A 251 1.30 -5.76 -20.96
CA ALA A 251 1.89 -4.68 -21.73
C ALA A 251 3.25 -5.08 -22.35
N VAL A 252 4.10 -5.79 -21.59
CA VAL A 252 5.39 -6.29 -22.09
C VAL A 252 5.18 -7.36 -23.16
N ASN A 253 4.29 -8.32 -22.95
CA ASN A 253 3.99 -9.37 -23.91
C ASN A 253 3.29 -8.86 -25.19
N ALA A 254 2.72 -7.66 -25.18
CA ALA A 254 2.19 -7.00 -26.39
C ALA A 254 3.29 -6.46 -27.32
N LEU A 255 4.53 -6.34 -26.83
CA LEU A 255 5.64 -5.88 -27.66
C LEU A 255 6.08 -6.98 -28.63
N PRO A 256 6.21 -6.68 -29.96
CA PRO A 256 6.36 -7.72 -30.99
C PRO A 256 7.67 -8.50 -30.94
N PHE A 257 8.67 -8.01 -30.21
CA PHE A 257 9.98 -8.63 -30.04
C PHE A 257 10.12 -9.44 -28.74
N ILE A 258 9.05 -9.50 -27.91
CA ILE A 258 9.01 -10.28 -26.67
C ILE A 258 8.31 -11.62 -26.94
N GLU A 259 8.96 -12.70 -26.56
CA GLU A 259 8.39 -14.06 -26.64
C GLU A 259 7.58 -14.40 -25.38
N ASN A 260 8.13 -14.10 -24.20
CA ASN A 260 7.49 -14.33 -22.91
C ASN A 260 8.00 -13.33 -21.87
N ALA A 261 7.15 -12.96 -20.94
CA ALA A 261 7.52 -12.09 -19.84
C ALA A 261 6.81 -12.46 -18.54
N CYS A 262 7.50 -12.21 -17.43
CA CYS A 262 6.99 -12.41 -16.07
C CYS A 262 7.52 -11.31 -15.16
N CYS A 263 6.66 -10.71 -14.37
CA CYS A 263 7.03 -9.73 -13.36
C CYS A 263 6.98 -10.34 -11.97
N LEU A 264 8.00 -10.06 -11.16
CA LEU A 264 8.01 -10.36 -9.74
C LEU A 264 8.32 -9.08 -8.95
N TYR A 265 7.88 -9.04 -7.71
CA TYR A 265 8.21 -7.96 -6.80
C TYR A 265 9.32 -8.42 -5.86
N ASP A 266 10.42 -7.67 -5.83
CA ASP A 266 11.50 -7.81 -4.88
C ASP A 266 11.16 -6.99 -3.64
N GLU A 267 10.62 -7.63 -2.62
CA GLU A 267 10.18 -6.99 -1.38
C GLU A 267 11.34 -6.37 -0.60
N ALA A 268 12.55 -6.97 -0.68
CA ALA A 268 13.72 -6.49 0.02
C ALA A 268 14.25 -5.17 -0.57
N GLU A 269 14.23 -5.04 -1.89
CA GLU A 269 14.64 -3.82 -2.58
C GLU A 269 13.47 -2.87 -2.90
N GLY A 270 12.22 -3.33 -2.76
CA GLY A 270 11.03 -2.58 -3.14
C GLY A 270 10.96 -2.32 -4.65
N LYS A 271 11.30 -3.31 -5.47
CA LYS A 271 11.44 -3.16 -6.92
C LYS A 271 10.59 -4.14 -7.71
N ILE A 272 10.01 -3.66 -8.81
CA ILE A 272 9.42 -4.49 -9.86
C ILE A 272 10.56 -5.03 -10.72
N VAL A 273 10.67 -6.36 -10.81
CA VAL A 273 11.67 -7.06 -11.63
C VAL A 273 10.97 -7.75 -12.78
N LEU A 274 11.31 -7.38 -14.00
CA LEU A 274 10.86 -8.00 -15.23
C LEU A 274 11.87 -9.07 -15.65
N PHE A 275 11.40 -10.29 -15.77
CA PHE A 275 12.09 -11.39 -16.44
C PHE A 275 11.49 -11.54 -17.82
N TYR A 276 12.29 -11.49 -18.87
CA TYR A 276 11.79 -11.55 -20.23
C TYR A 276 12.64 -12.41 -21.14
N GLN A 277 11.99 -13.02 -22.13
CA GLN A 277 12.57 -13.81 -23.19
C GLN A 277 12.40 -13.10 -24.51
N ALA A 278 13.50 -12.90 -25.23
CA ALA A 278 13.57 -12.28 -26.54
C ALA A 278 14.78 -12.83 -27.30
N ALA A 279 14.90 -12.54 -28.61
CA ALA A 279 16.04 -12.96 -29.43
C ALA A 279 17.38 -12.36 -28.94
N GLU A 280 17.33 -11.17 -28.34
CA GLU A 280 18.48 -10.47 -27.75
C GLU A 280 18.07 -9.57 -26.59
N GLU A 281 19.05 -9.05 -25.85
CA GLU A 281 18.77 -8.11 -24.74
C GLU A 281 18.24 -6.77 -25.29
N CYS A 282 16.99 -6.41 -24.91
CA CYS A 282 16.24 -5.28 -25.49
C CYS A 282 15.57 -4.39 -24.40
N LYS A 283 16.28 -4.15 -23.30
CA LYS A 283 15.79 -3.36 -22.16
C LYS A 283 15.31 -1.96 -22.54
N LYS A 284 16.04 -1.26 -23.43
CA LYS A 284 15.68 0.11 -23.84
C LYS A 284 14.42 0.13 -24.69
N GLU A 285 14.31 -0.82 -25.59
CA GLU A 285 13.17 -1.00 -26.48
C GLU A 285 11.90 -1.32 -25.69
N ILE A 286 12.01 -2.21 -24.67
CA ILE A 286 10.90 -2.49 -23.75
C ILE A 286 10.48 -1.20 -23.03
N ALA A 287 11.41 -0.47 -22.42
CA ALA A 287 11.09 0.74 -21.68
C ALA A 287 10.44 1.83 -22.56
N LEU A 288 10.83 1.93 -23.83
CA LEU A 288 10.21 2.84 -24.81
C LEU A 288 8.81 2.35 -25.20
N GLY A 289 8.67 1.06 -25.52
CA GLY A 289 7.39 0.49 -25.94
C GLY A 289 6.32 0.49 -24.86
N LEU A 290 6.71 0.34 -23.59
CA LEU A 290 5.78 0.37 -22.45
C LEU A 290 5.10 1.73 -22.27
N ALA A 291 5.70 2.82 -22.74
CA ALA A 291 5.14 4.16 -22.58
C ALA A 291 3.78 4.34 -23.28
N ASP A 292 3.49 3.51 -24.28
CA ASP A 292 2.22 3.55 -25.02
C ASP A 292 1.10 2.72 -24.33
N TYR A 293 1.46 1.85 -23.39
CA TYR A 293 0.52 0.90 -22.78
C TYR A 293 0.22 1.17 -21.30
N ILE A 294 1.24 1.57 -20.52
CA ILE A 294 1.10 1.71 -19.06
C ILE A 294 1.76 3.00 -18.55
N PRO A 295 1.28 3.56 -17.43
CA PRO A 295 1.88 4.71 -16.77
C PRO A 295 3.31 4.41 -16.28
N LYS A 296 4.17 5.42 -16.26
CA LYS A 296 5.58 5.29 -15.85
C LYS A 296 5.81 4.71 -14.46
N TYR A 297 4.89 4.91 -13.51
CA TYR A 297 5.02 4.36 -12.16
C TYR A 297 4.90 2.82 -12.12
N MET A 298 4.36 2.21 -13.17
CA MET A 298 4.25 0.75 -13.33
C MET A 298 5.47 0.12 -14.02
N PHE A 299 6.42 0.94 -14.51
CA PHE A 299 7.56 0.42 -15.24
C PHE A 299 8.45 -0.43 -14.34
N PRO A 300 8.98 -1.57 -14.85
CA PRO A 300 9.94 -2.37 -14.13
C PRO A 300 11.18 -1.54 -13.74
N ASN A 301 11.64 -1.75 -12.51
CA ASN A 301 12.86 -1.09 -12.01
C ASN A 301 14.12 -1.87 -12.42
N ARG A 302 13.97 -3.19 -12.63
CA ARG A 302 15.04 -4.08 -13.02
C ARG A 302 14.57 -5.00 -14.13
N TYR A 303 15.45 -5.27 -15.10
CA TYR A 303 15.20 -6.07 -16.30
C TYR A 303 16.20 -7.21 -16.33
N GLU A 304 15.73 -8.44 -16.38
CA GLU A 304 16.52 -9.67 -16.40
C GLU A 304 16.22 -10.42 -17.69
N TYR A 305 17.20 -10.41 -18.60
CA TYR A 305 17.11 -11.09 -19.88
C TYR A 305 17.35 -12.59 -19.73
N TYR A 306 16.59 -13.38 -20.46
CA TYR A 306 16.74 -14.83 -20.61
C TYR A 306 16.62 -15.21 -22.07
N GLU A 307 17.54 -16.04 -22.58
CA GLU A 307 17.36 -16.71 -23.88
C GLU A 307 16.15 -17.65 -23.81
N LYS A 308 15.92 -18.29 -22.66
CA LYS A 308 14.77 -19.13 -22.39
C LYS A 308 14.38 -19.05 -20.92
N LEU A 309 13.16 -18.59 -20.66
CA LEU A 309 12.61 -18.54 -19.29
C LEU A 309 12.40 -19.99 -18.75
N PRO A 310 12.63 -20.19 -17.43
CA PRO A 310 12.35 -21.46 -16.80
C PRO A 310 10.85 -21.75 -16.84
N MET A 311 10.51 -22.98 -17.28
CA MET A 311 9.14 -23.45 -17.38
C MET A 311 8.86 -24.55 -16.36
N SER A 312 7.65 -24.57 -15.80
CA SER A 312 7.17 -25.67 -14.97
C SER A 312 6.86 -26.91 -15.81
N GLU A 313 6.65 -28.05 -15.16
CA GLU A 313 6.23 -29.31 -15.81
C GLU A 313 4.91 -29.17 -16.59
N HIS A 314 4.10 -28.19 -16.29
CA HIS A 314 2.83 -27.90 -16.96
C HIS A 314 2.94 -26.83 -18.06
N GLY A 315 4.15 -26.46 -18.49
CA GLY A 315 4.38 -25.53 -19.59
C GLY A 315 4.09 -24.05 -19.24
N LYS A 316 4.04 -23.70 -17.96
CA LYS A 316 3.91 -22.30 -17.48
C LYS A 316 5.25 -21.79 -16.98
N ILE A 317 5.47 -20.47 -17.01
CA ILE A 317 6.68 -19.85 -16.44
C ILE A 317 6.80 -20.24 -14.96
N ASP A 318 7.96 -20.79 -14.58
CA ASP A 318 8.25 -21.21 -13.20
C ASP A 318 8.64 -19.98 -12.34
N ARG A 319 7.62 -19.30 -11.84
CA ARG A 319 7.77 -18.12 -10.97
C ARG A 319 8.48 -18.43 -9.65
N VAL A 320 8.34 -19.67 -9.14
CA VAL A 320 9.00 -20.09 -7.90
C VAL A 320 10.52 -20.15 -8.11
N ARG A 321 10.96 -20.70 -9.23
CA ARG A 321 12.38 -20.72 -9.60
C ARG A 321 12.92 -19.33 -9.84
N LEU A 322 12.19 -18.46 -10.54
CA LEU A 322 12.57 -17.06 -10.73
C LEU A 322 12.66 -16.29 -9.40
N LYS A 323 11.72 -16.52 -8.49
CA LYS A 323 11.76 -15.89 -7.16
C LYS A 323 12.99 -16.32 -6.34
N LYS A 324 13.42 -17.58 -6.44
CA LYS A 324 14.68 -18.05 -5.81
C LYS A 324 15.90 -17.31 -6.34
N THR A 325 15.97 -17.04 -7.64
CA THR A 325 17.10 -16.29 -8.23
C THR A 325 17.17 -14.84 -7.75
N LEU A 326 16.05 -14.25 -7.31
CA LEU A 326 16.06 -12.92 -6.66
C LEU A 326 16.70 -12.97 -5.28
N LEU A 327 16.47 -14.03 -4.52
CA LEU A 327 16.96 -14.20 -3.16
C LEU A 327 18.45 -14.61 -3.11
N GLU A 328 18.95 -15.30 -4.14
CA GLU A 328 20.31 -15.85 -4.23
C GLU A 328 21.34 -14.87 -4.79
N LYS A 329 20.92 -13.76 -5.43
CA LYS A 329 21.86 -12.73 -5.89
C LYS A 329 22.44 -11.97 -4.68
N PRO A 330 23.79 -11.98 -4.47
CA PRO A 330 24.39 -11.22 -3.38
C PRO A 330 24.03 -9.76 -3.55
N GLN A 331 23.58 -9.14 -2.45
CA GLN A 331 23.38 -7.69 -2.38
C GLN A 331 24.72 -7.05 -2.75
N LYS A 332 24.79 -6.35 -3.88
CA LYS A 332 25.95 -5.52 -4.20
C LYS A 332 26.10 -4.53 -3.07
N GLU A 333 27.21 -4.67 -2.31
CA GLU A 333 27.61 -3.70 -1.32
C GLU A 333 27.50 -2.29 -1.94
N LYS A 334 26.77 -1.43 -1.27
CA LYS A 334 26.73 -0.01 -1.58
C LYS A 334 28.11 0.55 -1.20
N VAL A 335 28.96 0.80 -2.22
CA VAL A 335 30.12 1.66 -2.09
C VAL A 335 29.65 3.11 -2.06
#